data_9eaab16419c76e9e11be848a8324ab5e
#
_entry.id   9eaab16419c76e9e11be848a8324ab5e
#
_cell.length_a   1.000
_cell.length_b   1.000
_cell.length_c   1.000
_cell.angle_alpha   90.00
_cell.angle_beta   90.00
_cell.angle_gamma   90.00
#
_symmetry.space_group_name_H-M   'P 1'
#
loop_
_entity.id
_entity.type
_entity.pdbx_description
1 polymer ?
#
loop_
_entity_poly.entity_id
_entity_poly.type
_entity_poly.pdbx_seq_one_letter_code
_entity_poly.pdbx_strand_id
1 'polypeptide(L)'
;FIFIFIKCSCNCLDNVMNIGRLSWFLQRYTAIYFLIFFAYIEYLFWTSNFSFEFITSCSWFKVSLSIFILLVCIHAFIGLWTVGTDYLTQRTLGFISNELSKKADIIRKVYEVSFVLLGLAITFIYFSIIWF
;
A
#
# COMPACT_ATOMS: atom_id res chain seq x y z
N PHE A 1 2.30 -8.83 -9.61
CA PHE A 1 1.73 -7.48 -9.66
C PHE A 1 2.73 -6.47 -10.20
N ILE A 2 4.00 -6.53 -9.81
CA ILE A 2 5.09 -5.66 -10.30
C ILE A 2 5.40 -5.90 -11.80
N PHE A 3 5.27 -7.15 -12.29
CA PHE A 3 5.56 -7.51 -13.67
C PHE A 3 4.53 -7.02 -14.71
N ILE A 4 3.30 -6.74 -14.29
CA ILE A 4 2.24 -6.23 -15.19
C ILE A 4 2.47 -4.75 -15.55
N PHE A 5 3.17 -3.99 -14.71
CA PHE A 5 3.47 -2.58 -14.96
C PHE A 5 4.63 -2.32 -15.93
N ILE A 6 5.49 -3.29 -16.21
CA ILE A 6 6.72 -3.10 -16.98
C ILE A 6 6.56 -3.41 -18.48
N LYS A 7 5.47 -4.09 -18.90
CA LYS A 7 5.33 -4.55 -20.28
C LYS A 7 4.03 -4.14 -20.95
N CYS A 8 3.90 -2.87 -21.28
CA CYS A 8 2.90 -2.44 -22.28
C CYS A 8 3.38 -1.22 -23.07
N SER A 9 4.12 -1.49 -24.13
CA SER A 9 4.32 -0.54 -25.22
C SER A 9 3.35 -0.96 -26.34
N CYS A 10 2.50 -0.03 -26.81
CA CYS A 10 1.70 -0.03 -28.03
C CYS A 10 0.17 -0.21 -28.02
N ASN A 11 -0.50 -0.41 -26.86
CA ASN A 11 -1.98 -0.23 -26.82
C ASN A 11 -2.36 0.61 -25.58
N CYS A 12 -1.66 1.73 -25.41
CA CYS A 12 -1.49 2.31 -24.08
C CYS A 12 -2.62 3.20 -23.57
N LEU A 13 -3.41 3.88 -24.39
CA LEU A 13 -4.30 4.93 -23.88
C LEU A 13 -5.52 4.35 -23.12
N ASP A 14 -6.16 3.33 -23.65
CA ASP A 14 -7.34 2.74 -23.01
C ASP A 14 -6.99 1.94 -21.76
N ASN A 15 -5.84 1.27 -21.76
CA ASN A 15 -5.37 0.53 -20.59
C ASN A 15 -4.87 1.44 -19.46
N VAL A 16 -4.24 2.56 -19.78
CA VAL A 16 -3.77 3.53 -18.76
C VAL A 16 -4.95 4.22 -18.07
N MET A 17 -5.99 4.59 -18.82
CA MET A 17 -7.22 5.15 -18.23
C MET A 17 -7.95 4.14 -17.33
N ASN A 18 -7.96 2.86 -17.70
CA ASN A 18 -8.55 1.82 -16.87
C ASN A 18 -7.74 1.54 -15.60
N ILE A 19 -6.41 1.59 -15.66
CA ILE A 19 -5.53 1.40 -14.50
C ILE A 19 -5.68 2.56 -13.51
N GLY A 20 -5.71 3.81 -13.98
CA GLY A 20 -5.91 4.97 -13.12
C GLY A 20 -7.29 4.96 -12.43
N ARG A 21 -8.34 4.58 -13.16
CA ARG A 21 -9.67 4.41 -12.58
C ARG A 21 -9.73 3.28 -11.56
N LEU A 22 -9.11 2.14 -11.86
CA LEU A 22 -9.05 0.99 -10.94
C LEU A 22 -8.31 1.35 -9.65
N SER A 23 -7.16 2.02 -9.73
CA SER A 23 -6.40 2.43 -8.54
C SER A 23 -7.17 3.44 -7.68
N TRP A 24 -7.91 4.36 -8.30
CA TRP A 24 -8.76 5.32 -7.61
C TRP A 24 -9.91 4.63 -6.86
N PHE A 25 -10.61 3.68 -7.48
CA PHE A 25 -11.65 2.90 -6.82
C PHE A 25 -11.06 2.06 -5.68
N LEU A 26 -9.94 1.37 -5.94
CA LEU A 26 -9.30 0.51 -4.94
C LEU A 26 -8.89 1.32 -3.69
N GLN A 27 -8.34 2.51 -3.86
CA GLN A 27 -8.01 3.39 -2.73
C GLN A 27 -9.24 3.77 -1.91
N ARG A 28 -10.36 4.08 -2.53
CA ARG A 28 -11.58 4.48 -1.82
C ARG A 28 -12.23 3.31 -1.10
N TYR A 29 -12.39 2.17 -1.77
CA TYR A 29 -12.99 0.99 -1.15
C TYR A 29 -12.16 0.43 0.00
N THR A 30 -10.84 0.41 -0.14
CA THR A 30 -9.96 -0.01 0.96
C THR A 30 -10.03 0.94 2.14
N ALA A 31 -10.13 2.26 1.92
CA ALA A 31 -10.31 3.23 3.00
C ALA A 31 -11.63 3.01 3.78
N ILE A 32 -12.74 2.76 3.08
CA ILE A 32 -14.04 2.44 3.71
C ILE A 32 -13.93 1.14 4.51
N TYR A 33 -13.30 0.12 3.94
CA TYR A 33 -13.07 -1.15 4.63
C TYR A 33 -12.24 -0.95 5.91
N PHE A 34 -11.20 -0.12 5.89
CA PHE A 34 -10.39 0.18 7.07
C PHE A 34 -11.22 0.84 8.16
N LEU A 35 -12.09 1.79 7.79
CA LEU A 35 -12.95 2.48 8.74
C LEU A 35 -13.89 1.51 9.45
N ILE A 36 -14.52 0.60 8.70
CA ILE A 36 -15.39 -0.45 9.26
C ILE A 36 -14.60 -1.42 10.15
N PHE A 37 -13.41 -1.83 9.70
CA PHE A 37 -12.57 -2.75 10.46
C PHE A 37 -12.05 -2.13 11.76
N PHE A 38 -11.65 -0.86 11.75
CA PHE A 38 -11.26 -0.15 12.96
C PHE A 38 -12.43 0.02 13.94
N ALA A 39 -13.62 0.37 13.45
CA ALA A 39 -14.82 0.44 14.28
C ALA A 39 -15.14 -0.92 14.92
N TYR A 40 -14.94 -2.02 14.20
CA TYR A 40 -15.11 -3.36 14.74
C TYR A 40 -14.08 -3.70 15.83
N ILE A 41 -12.80 -3.36 15.62
CA ILE A 41 -11.74 -3.54 16.64
C ILE A 41 -12.06 -2.69 17.88
N GLU A 42 -12.47 -1.43 17.69
CA GLU A 42 -12.84 -0.55 18.79
C GLU A 42 -14.01 -1.14 19.60
N TYR A 43 -15.04 -1.63 18.93
CA TYR A 43 -16.16 -2.33 19.59
C TYR A 43 -15.68 -3.53 20.42
N LEU A 44 -14.78 -4.37 19.88
CA LEU A 44 -14.21 -5.51 20.61
C LEU A 44 -13.40 -5.05 21.84
N PHE A 45 -12.67 -3.96 21.73
CA PHE A 45 -11.89 -3.38 22.82
C PHE A 45 -12.80 -2.91 23.98
N TRP A 46 -13.87 -2.20 23.67
CA TRP A 46 -14.85 -1.73 24.68
C TRP A 46 -15.64 -2.87 25.35
N THR A 47 -15.87 -3.98 24.66
CA THR A 47 -16.55 -5.16 25.22
C THR A 47 -15.62 -6.08 26.02
N SER A 48 -14.35 -5.67 26.25
CA SER A 48 -13.32 -6.42 26.97
C SER A 48 -13.00 -7.80 26.39
N ASN A 49 -13.40 -8.07 25.16
CA ASN A 49 -13.13 -9.33 24.46
C ASN A 49 -11.84 -9.30 23.64
N PHE A 50 -11.14 -8.17 23.62
CA PHE A 50 -9.91 -8.02 22.84
C PHE A 50 -8.70 -8.40 23.69
N SER A 51 -8.23 -9.63 23.54
CA SER A 51 -7.01 -10.14 24.14
C SER A 51 -6.10 -10.76 23.08
N PHE A 52 -4.82 -10.89 23.41
CA PHE A 52 -3.87 -11.57 22.50
C PHE A 52 -4.28 -13.03 22.27
N GLU A 53 -4.81 -13.70 23.29
CA GLU A 53 -5.37 -15.05 23.18
C GLU A 53 -6.55 -15.12 22.22
N PHE A 54 -7.41 -14.11 22.22
CA PHE A 54 -8.52 -14.03 21.26
C PHE A 54 -8.01 -13.94 19.82
N ILE A 55 -6.98 -13.10 19.58
CA ILE A 55 -6.37 -12.97 18.25
C ILE A 55 -5.79 -14.30 17.78
N THR A 56 -5.13 -15.05 18.67
CA THR A 56 -4.44 -16.29 18.32
C THR A 56 -5.36 -17.52 18.31
N SER A 57 -6.48 -17.51 18.99
CA SER A 57 -7.41 -18.64 19.06
C SER A 57 -8.50 -18.60 17.97
N CYS A 58 -8.92 -17.42 17.55
CA CYS A 58 -10.00 -17.26 16.58
C CYS A 58 -9.48 -17.28 15.12
N SER A 59 -9.63 -18.42 14.44
CA SER A 59 -9.17 -18.58 13.06
C SER A 59 -9.79 -17.56 12.08
N TRP A 60 -11.06 -17.22 12.24
CA TRP A 60 -11.74 -16.21 11.42
C TRP A 60 -11.13 -14.82 11.60
N PHE A 61 -10.76 -14.48 12.83
CA PHE A 61 -10.12 -13.20 13.12
C PHE A 61 -8.72 -13.13 12.52
N LYS A 62 -7.93 -14.21 12.60
CA LYS A 62 -6.62 -14.30 11.93
C LYS A 62 -6.71 -14.06 10.43
N VAL A 63 -7.66 -14.71 9.76
CA VAL A 63 -7.87 -14.55 8.32
C VAL A 63 -8.29 -13.11 8.00
N SER A 64 -9.23 -12.54 8.73
CA SER A 64 -9.69 -11.17 8.55
C SER A 64 -8.56 -10.15 8.75
N LEU A 65 -7.74 -10.34 9.79
CA LEU A 65 -6.58 -9.50 10.06
C LEU A 65 -5.50 -9.63 8.96
N SER A 66 -5.28 -10.83 8.43
CA SER A 66 -4.36 -11.06 7.31
C SER A 66 -4.82 -10.33 6.04
N ILE A 67 -6.11 -10.37 5.73
CA ILE A 67 -6.70 -9.63 4.61
C ILE A 67 -6.55 -8.13 4.83
N PHE A 68 -6.83 -7.64 6.04
CA PHE A 68 -6.67 -6.24 6.41
C PHE A 68 -5.23 -5.75 6.15
N ILE A 69 -4.23 -6.48 6.60
CA ILE A 69 -2.81 -6.11 6.42
C ILE A 69 -2.44 -6.08 4.93
N LEU A 70 -2.87 -7.06 4.15
CA LEU A 70 -2.64 -7.06 2.70
C LEU A 70 -3.28 -5.84 2.02
N LEU A 71 -4.51 -5.50 2.40
CA LEU A 71 -5.20 -4.32 1.86
C LEU A 71 -4.52 -3.01 2.29
N VAL A 72 -4.01 -2.92 3.52
CA VAL A 72 -3.21 -1.78 3.99
C VAL A 72 -1.94 -1.62 3.15
N CYS A 73 -1.22 -2.71 2.88
CA CYS A 73 -0.03 -2.66 2.02
C CYS A 73 -0.36 -2.22 0.60
N ILE A 74 -1.46 -2.71 0.01
CA ILE A 74 -1.90 -2.30 -1.33
C ILE A 74 -2.29 -0.81 -1.34
N HIS A 75 -3.06 -0.36 -0.34
CA HIS A 75 -3.49 1.03 -0.21
C HIS A 75 -2.28 1.98 -0.07
N ALA A 76 -1.36 1.63 0.82
CA ALA A 76 -0.12 2.39 1.03
C ALA A 76 0.73 2.42 -0.24
N PHE A 77 0.86 1.27 -0.94
CA PHE A 77 1.60 1.20 -2.19
C PHE A 77 1.04 2.16 -3.25
N ILE A 78 -0.29 2.15 -3.46
CA ILE A 78 -0.93 3.05 -4.44
C ILE A 78 -0.72 4.52 -4.05
N GLY A 79 -0.90 4.85 -2.76
CA GLY A 79 -0.71 6.21 -2.26
C GLY A 79 0.73 6.70 -2.40
N LEU A 80 1.71 5.90 -1.98
CA LEU A 80 3.13 6.24 -2.09
C LEU A 80 3.62 6.31 -3.53
N TRP A 81 3.10 5.43 -4.41
CA TRP A 81 3.36 5.50 -5.84
C TRP A 81 2.91 6.84 -6.42
N THR A 82 1.68 7.27 -6.12
CA THR A 82 1.14 8.56 -6.58
C THR A 82 2.00 9.72 -6.09
N VAL A 83 2.40 9.72 -4.81
CA VAL A 83 3.31 10.73 -4.26
C VAL A 83 4.65 10.73 -5.01
N GLY A 84 5.22 9.54 -5.26
CA GLY A 84 6.48 9.41 -6.01
C GLY A 84 6.41 9.98 -7.43
N THR A 85 5.30 9.71 -8.14
CA THR A 85 5.12 10.20 -9.51
C THR A 85 4.83 11.69 -9.59
N ASP A 86 4.16 12.27 -8.60
CA ASP A 86 3.76 13.69 -8.62
C ASP A 86 4.85 14.61 -8.06
N TYR A 87 5.53 14.20 -7.00
CA TYR A 87 6.49 15.04 -6.29
C TYR A 87 7.96 14.78 -6.64
N LEU A 88 8.33 13.56 -7.04
CA LEU A 88 9.72 13.24 -7.42
C LEU A 88 9.95 13.41 -8.94
N THR A 89 9.45 14.52 -9.50
CA THR A 89 9.66 14.88 -10.91
C THR A 89 10.87 15.80 -11.06
N GLN A 90 11.46 15.80 -12.26
CA GLN A 90 12.56 16.72 -12.59
C GLN A 90 12.17 18.19 -12.35
N ARG A 91 10.91 18.53 -12.61
CA ARG A 91 10.39 19.88 -12.41
C ARG A 91 10.38 20.27 -10.93
N THR A 92 9.83 19.41 -10.08
CA THR A 92 9.68 19.67 -8.64
C THR A 92 11.04 19.70 -7.96
N LEU A 93 11.93 18.75 -8.28
CA LEU A 93 13.27 18.72 -7.72
C LEU A 93 14.16 19.87 -8.25
N GLY A 94 13.87 20.36 -9.43
CA GLY A 94 14.54 21.52 -10.03
C GLY A 94 14.32 22.83 -9.26
N PHE A 95 13.20 22.98 -8.57
CA PHE A 95 12.95 24.12 -7.66
C PHE A 95 13.85 24.10 -6.43
N ILE A 96 14.33 22.92 -6.02
CA ILE A 96 15.19 22.76 -4.84
C ILE A 96 16.66 22.87 -5.26
N SER A 97 17.06 22.14 -6.32
CA SER A 97 18.42 22.12 -6.82
C SER A 97 18.53 21.55 -8.25
N ASN A 98 19.33 22.20 -9.08
CA ASN A 98 19.62 21.72 -10.44
C ASN A 98 20.28 20.32 -10.46
N GLU A 99 21.10 20.01 -9.46
CA GLU A 99 21.76 18.71 -9.36
C GLU A 99 20.77 17.58 -9.00
N LEU A 100 19.77 17.86 -8.14
CA LEU A 100 18.72 16.92 -7.79
C LEU A 100 17.79 16.65 -8.98
N SER A 101 17.50 17.67 -9.78
CA SER A 101 16.69 17.53 -11.00
C SER A 101 17.31 16.53 -12.00
N LYS A 102 18.64 16.58 -12.19
CA LYS A 102 19.35 15.64 -13.07
C LYS A 102 19.27 14.17 -12.59
N LYS A 103 19.10 13.96 -11.28
CA LYS A 103 19.05 12.63 -10.64
C LYS A 103 17.63 12.20 -10.26
N ALA A 104 16.60 12.92 -10.70
CA ALA A 104 15.21 12.68 -10.34
C ALA A 104 14.75 11.23 -10.56
N ASP A 105 15.13 10.63 -11.69
CA ASP A 105 14.75 9.25 -12.02
C ASP A 105 15.40 8.22 -11.08
N ILE A 106 16.62 8.47 -10.65
CA ILE A 106 17.31 7.61 -9.69
C ILE A 106 16.67 7.73 -8.32
N ILE A 107 16.39 8.96 -7.87
CA ILE A 107 15.73 9.23 -6.59
C ILE A 107 14.37 8.57 -6.53
N ARG A 108 13.57 8.69 -7.61
CA ARG A 108 12.27 8.03 -7.70
C ARG A 108 12.38 6.51 -7.62
N LYS A 109 13.32 5.89 -8.34
CA LYS A 109 13.55 4.43 -8.28
C LYS A 109 13.98 3.96 -6.89
N VAL A 110 14.88 4.68 -6.24
CA VAL A 110 15.30 4.36 -4.86
C VAL A 110 14.13 4.46 -3.91
N TYR A 111 13.32 5.51 -4.03
CA TYR A 111 12.09 5.68 -3.25
C TYR A 111 11.13 4.50 -3.46
N GLU A 112 10.82 4.14 -4.71
CA GLU A 112 9.93 3.02 -5.06
C GLU A 112 10.42 1.69 -4.48
N VAL A 113 11.70 1.38 -4.63
CA VAL A 113 12.29 0.15 -4.09
C VAL A 113 12.24 0.14 -2.57
N SER A 114 12.53 1.27 -1.92
CA SER A 114 12.55 1.36 -0.45
C SER A 114 11.18 1.07 0.16
N PHE A 115 10.09 1.64 -0.36
CA PHE A 115 8.78 1.37 0.22
C PHE A 115 8.22 -0.02 -0.14
N VAL A 116 8.60 -0.60 -1.29
CA VAL A 116 8.28 -1.99 -1.62
C VAL A 116 8.95 -2.95 -0.63
N LEU A 117 10.24 -2.75 -0.37
CA LEU A 117 10.97 -3.57 0.60
C LEU A 117 10.40 -3.42 2.02
N LEU A 118 10.05 -2.20 2.42
CA LEU A 118 9.41 -1.94 3.70
C LEU A 118 8.06 -2.65 3.81
N GLY A 119 7.22 -2.57 2.79
CA GLY A 119 5.93 -3.25 2.75
C GLY A 119 6.06 -4.78 2.82
N LEU A 120 7.02 -5.36 2.11
CA LEU A 120 7.31 -6.79 2.18
C LEU A 120 7.80 -7.21 3.58
N ALA A 121 8.70 -6.42 4.19
CA ALA A 121 9.20 -6.69 5.54
C ALA A 121 8.07 -6.64 6.58
N ILE A 122 7.22 -5.61 6.54
CA ILE A 122 6.06 -5.48 7.43
C ILE A 122 5.12 -6.67 7.25
N THR A 123 4.78 -7.01 6.01
CA THR A 123 3.88 -8.14 5.71
C THR A 123 4.47 -9.45 6.25
N PHE A 124 5.75 -9.70 6.02
CA PHE A 124 6.43 -10.91 6.51
C PHE A 124 6.42 -11.01 8.04
N ILE A 125 6.77 -9.91 8.75
CA ILE A 125 6.76 -9.87 10.21
C ILE A 125 5.36 -10.14 10.77
N TYR A 126 4.34 -9.50 10.20
CA TYR A 126 2.95 -9.71 10.64
C TYR A 126 2.47 -11.14 10.43
N PHE A 127 2.74 -11.72 9.27
CA PHE A 127 2.38 -13.12 9.00
C PHE A 127 3.11 -14.07 9.97
N SER A 128 4.37 -13.80 10.27
CA SER A 128 5.13 -14.59 11.25
C SER A 128 4.51 -14.51 12.65
N ILE A 129 4.05 -13.33 13.09
CA ILE A 129 3.45 -13.16 14.43
C ILE A 129 2.05 -13.80 14.53
N ILE A 130 1.25 -13.74 13.45
CA ILE A 130 -0.15 -14.19 13.50
C ILE A 130 -0.25 -15.71 13.32
N TRP A 131 0.64 -16.32 12.53
CA TRP A 131 0.51 -17.72 12.14
C TRP A 131 1.52 -18.66 12.81
N PHE A 132 2.62 -18.15 13.35
CA PHE A 132 3.64 -18.88 14.10
C PHE A 132 3.78 -18.40 15.54
#